data_e42d57e8fd7a1644a91c93d1dd42c5e3
#
_entry.id   e42d57e8fd7a1644a91c93d1dd42c5e3
#
_cell.length_a   1.000
_cell.length_b   1.000
_cell.length_c   1.000
_cell.angle_alpha   90.00
_cell.angle_beta   90.00
_cell.angle_gamma   90.00
#
_symmetry.space_group_name_H-M   'P 1'
#
loop_
_entity.id
_entity.type
_entity.pdbx_description
1 polymer ?
#
loop_
_entity_poly.entity_id
_entity_poly.type
_entity_poly.pdbx_seq_one_letter_code
_entity_poly.pdbx_strand_id
1 'polypeptide(L)'
;MDKEKTKVRLRGHHLFCANVMKMDGDPIYGPRFCANFREYQRMMADSSQVIEVVKNAGDTCRYCPSWNEVDNKCLLYDYRPGANRIDLDMLQALNLNFGDEITSGELKKRIKERFGTTLPSMCSFDCGFEDLCDCKQGLSKL
;
A
#
# COMPACT_ATOMS: atom_id res chain seq x y z
N MET A 1 -21.36 -22.95 1.75
CA MET A 1 -20.35 -22.89 0.71
C MET A 1 -19.36 -21.81 1.05
N ASP A 2 -18.18 -22.21 1.45
CA ASP A 2 -17.15 -21.28 1.85
C ASP A 2 -16.68 -20.50 0.63
N LYS A 3 -17.12 -19.27 0.55
CA LYS A 3 -16.46 -18.36 -0.36
C LYS A 3 -15.05 -18.21 0.15
N GLU A 4 -14.08 -18.71 -0.59
CA GLU A 4 -12.70 -18.38 -0.33
C GLU A 4 -12.62 -16.85 -0.19
N LYS A 5 -12.24 -16.42 1.00
CA LYS A 5 -12.05 -15.00 1.22
C LYS A 5 -11.00 -14.50 0.25
N THR A 6 -11.37 -13.61 -0.62
CA THR A 6 -10.45 -12.98 -1.55
C THR A 6 -9.36 -12.29 -0.75
N LYS A 7 -8.11 -12.64 -1.00
CA LYS A 7 -6.98 -11.98 -0.39
C LYS A 7 -6.72 -10.67 -1.11
N VAL A 8 -6.33 -9.65 -0.36
CA VAL A 8 -5.83 -8.40 -0.93
C VAL A 8 -4.31 -8.52 -1.03
N ARG A 9 -3.77 -8.35 -2.24
CA ARG A 9 -2.33 -8.45 -2.49
C ARG A 9 -1.73 -7.06 -2.53
N LEU A 10 -0.75 -6.80 -1.67
CA LEU A 10 -0.10 -5.50 -1.56
C LEU A 10 1.41 -5.63 -1.60
N ARG A 11 2.06 -4.69 -2.29
CA ARG A 11 3.51 -4.51 -2.23
C ARG A 11 3.91 -3.96 -0.87
N GLY A 12 5.20 -4.10 -0.52
CA GLY A 12 5.71 -3.67 0.78
C GLY A 12 5.33 -2.24 1.18
N HIS A 13 5.64 -1.25 0.36
CA HIS A 13 5.31 0.14 0.70
C HIS A 13 3.81 0.43 0.66
N HIS A 14 3.03 -0.32 -0.13
CA HIS A 14 1.58 -0.17 -0.17
C HIS A 14 0.90 -0.69 1.10
N LEU A 15 1.55 -1.54 1.88
CA LEU A 15 1.04 -1.96 3.19
C LEU A 15 0.76 -0.75 4.08
N PHE A 16 1.62 0.25 4.01
CA PHE A 16 1.43 1.51 4.72
C PHE A 16 0.50 2.45 3.95
N CYS A 17 0.83 2.76 2.70
CA CYS A 17 0.11 3.75 1.90
C CYS A 17 -1.38 3.43 1.74
N ALA A 18 -1.72 2.16 1.49
CA ALA A 18 -3.11 1.76 1.31
C ALA A 18 -3.96 1.95 2.57
N ASN A 19 -3.34 1.99 3.74
CA ASN A 19 -4.05 2.19 5.00
C ASN A 19 -4.19 3.66 5.40
N VAL A 20 -3.37 4.55 4.86
CA VAL A 20 -3.32 5.94 5.32
C VAL A 20 -3.65 6.96 4.23
N MET A 21 -3.52 6.60 2.96
CA MET A 21 -3.78 7.53 1.85
C MET A 21 -5.25 7.84 1.71
N LYS A 22 -5.53 9.11 1.43
CA LYS A 22 -6.87 9.57 1.08
C LYS A 22 -6.95 9.71 -0.44
N MET A 23 -7.76 8.89 -1.07
CA MET A 23 -7.86 8.85 -2.53
C MET A 23 -9.16 9.52 -3.00
N ASP A 24 -9.25 10.82 -2.80
CA ASP A 24 -10.42 11.60 -3.21
C ASP A 24 -10.19 12.25 -4.58
N GLY A 25 -10.50 11.50 -5.62
CA GLY A 25 -10.65 12.08 -6.96
C GLY A 25 -9.41 12.75 -7.54
N ASP A 26 -8.33 12.01 -7.71
CA ASP A 26 -7.13 12.54 -8.33
C ASP A 26 -7.26 12.58 -9.86
N PRO A 27 -7.15 13.78 -10.49
CA PRO A 27 -7.20 13.89 -11.94
C PRO A 27 -5.98 13.30 -12.66
N ILE A 28 -4.84 13.13 -11.96
CA ILE A 28 -3.60 12.61 -12.55
C ILE A 28 -3.68 11.08 -12.73
N TYR A 29 -4.16 10.38 -11.71
CA TYR A 29 -4.22 8.91 -11.72
C TYR A 29 -5.52 8.36 -12.30
N GLY A 30 -6.51 9.20 -12.47
CA GLY A 30 -7.77 8.87 -13.12
C GLY A 30 -8.77 8.17 -12.19
N PRO A 31 -10.06 8.18 -12.61
CA PRO A 31 -11.15 7.67 -11.79
C PRO A 31 -11.08 6.15 -11.57
N ARG A 32 -10.57 5.38 -12.54
CA ARG A 32 -10.49 3.92 -12.39
C ARG A 32 -9.49 3.51 -11.33
N PHE A 33 -8.32 4.14 -11.31
CA PHE A 33 -7.31 3.87 -10.28
C PHE A 33 -7.84 4.23 -8.89
N CYS A 34 -8.40 5.42 -8.76
CA CYS A 34 -8.93 5.88 -7.46
C CYS A 34 -10.08 5.00 -6.96
N ALA A 35 -10.99 4.60 -7.84
CA ALA A 35 -12.10 3.72 -7.49
C ALA A 35 -11.59 2.35 -7.04
N ASN A 36 -10.63 1.79 -7.76
CA ASN A 36 -10.02 0.51 -7.41
C ASN A 36 -9.31 0.57 -6.06
N PHE A 37 -8.54 1.63 -5.85
CA PHE A 37 -7.81 1.83 -4.60
C PHE A 37 -8.78 1.93 -3.40
N ARG A 38 -9.83 2.73 -3.54
CA ARG A 38 -10.85 2.88 -2.49
C ARG A 38 -11.60 1.57 -2.20
N GLU A 39 -11.82 0.75 -3.23
CA GLU A 39 -12.45 -0.55 -3.04
C GLU A 39 -11.60 -1.45 -2.15
N TYR A 40 -10.29 -1.49 -2.36
CA TYR A 40 -9.40 -2.26 -1.49
C TYR A 40 -9.30 -1.65 -0.09
N GLN A 41 -9.32 -0.32 0.04
CA GLN A 41 -9.40 0.32 1.34
C GLN A 41 -10.68 -0.08 2.09
N ARG A 42 -11.79 -0.16 1.38
CA ARG A 42 -13.08 -0.60 1.94
C ARG A 42 -13.00 -2.05 2.42
N MET A 43 -12.41 -2.93 1.62
CA MET A 43 -12.20 -4.33 2.01
C MET A 43 -11.33 -4.43 3.27
N MET A 44 -10.27 -3.65 3.34
CA MET A 44 -9.36 -3.63 4.49
C MET A 44 -9.93 -2.95 5.73
N ALA A 45 -11.08 -2.29 5.63
CA ALA A 45 -11.80 -1.80 6.80
C ALA A 45 -12.32 -2.95 7.66
N ASP A 46 -12.54 -4.12 7.06
CA ASP A 46 -12.81 -5.36 7.80
C ASP A 46 -11.49 -5.88 8.40
N SER A 47 -11.42 -5.91 9.72
CA SER A 47 -10.21 -6.32 10.43
C SER A 47 -9.80 -7.77 10.16
N SER A 48 -10.71 -8.60 9.69
CA SER A 48 -10.44 -10.01 9.36
C SER A 48 -9.99 -10.21 7.91
N GLN A 49 -9.98 -9.16 7.10
CA GLN A 49 -9.53 -9.24 5.71
C GLN A 49 -8.07 -9.69 5.64
N VAL A 50 -7.80 -10.76 4.91
CA VAL A 50 -6.44 -11.27 4.72
C VAL A 50 -5.72 -10.46 3.66
N ILE A 51 -4.49 -10.07 3.98
CA ILE A 51 -3.59 -9.36 3.09
C ILE A 51 -2.38 -10.24 2.85
N GLU A 52 -2.03 -10.44 1.57
CA GLU A 52 -0.84 -11.17 1.16
C GLU A 52 0.24 -10.16 0.70
N VAL A 53 1.44 -10.30 1.24
CA VAL A 53 2.57 -9.46 0.86
C VAL A 53 3.17 -10.00 -0.43
N VAL A 54 3.19 -9.18 -1.49
CA VAL A 54 3.73 -9.59 -2.78
C VAL A 54 4.92 -8.74 -3.20
N LYS A 55 5.79 -9.33 -3.99
CA LYS A 55 7.01 -8.67 -4.46
C LYS A 55 6.76 -7.74 -5.64
N ASN A 56 5.87 -8.13 -6.54
CA ASN A 56 5.56 -7.40 -7.77
C ASN A 56 4.27 -6.60 -7.63
N ALA A 57 3.53 -6.43 -8.72
CA ALA A 57 2.29 -5.69 -8.69
C ALA A 57 1.32 -6.22 -7.66
N GLY A 58 0.84 -5.34 -6.79
CA GLY A 58 -0.28 -5.62 -5.92
C GLY A 58 -1.60 -5.24 -6.59
N ASP A 59 -2.69 -5.48 -5.90
CA ASP A 59 -4.03 -5.20 -6.41
C ASP A 59 -4.25 -3.71 -6.67
N THR A 60 -3.64 -2.84 -5.88
CA THR A 60 -3.75 -1.39 -6.05
C THR A 60 -2.97 -0.86 -7.26
N CYS A 61 -2.06 -1.66 -7.81
CA CYS A 61 -1.30 -1.27 -9.01
C CYS A 61 -2.06 -1.47 -10.31
N ARG A 62 -3.17 -2.18 -10.30
CA ARG A 62 -3.86 -2.69 -11.48
C ARG A 62 -4.22 -1.63 -12.52
N TYR A 63 -4.70 -0.49 -12.08
CA TYR A 63 -5.09 0.62 -12.96
C TYR A 63 -4.18 1.83 -12.80
N CYS A 64 -3.03 1.64 -12.16
CA CYS A 64 -2.08 2.73 -11.95
C CYS A 64 -1.38 3.11 -13.26
N PRO A 65 -1.42 4.39 -13.66
CA PRO A 65 -0.72 4.84 -14.87
C PRO A 65 0.80 4.64 -14.81
N SER A 66 1.34 4.53 -13.61
CA SER A 66 2.78 4.30 -13.39
C SER A 66 3.18 2.84 -13.52
N TRP A 67 2.22 1.92 -13.67
CA TRP A 67 2.53 0.50 -13.83
C TRP A 67 2.85 0.17 -15.29
N ASN A 68 4.00 -0.45 -15.53
CA ASN A 68 4.41 -0.93 -16.83
C ASN A 68 4.24 -2.45 -16.91
N GLU A 69 3.24 -2.91 -17.62
CA GLU A 69 2.93 -4.34 -17.76
C GLU A 69 4.00 -5.10 -18.55
N VAL A 70 4.63 -4.45 -19.51
CA VAL A 70 5.65 -5.10 -20.35
C VAL A 70 6.86 -5.51 -19.51
N ASP A 71 7.36 -4.61 -18.67
CA ASP A 71 8.51 -4.85 -17.81
C ASP A 71 8.12 -5.39 -16.44
N ASN A 72 6.83 -5.43 -16.13
CA ASN A 72 6.29 -5.83 -14.82
C ASN A 72 6.90 -4.98 -13.69
N LYS A 73 6.96 -3.67 -13.89
CA LYS A 73 7.59 -2.72 -12.97
C LYS A 73 6.78 -1.43 -12.84
N CYS A 74 6.94 -0.78 -11.69
CA CYS A 74 6.38 0.56 -11.45
C CYS A 74 7.36 1.62 -11.96
N LEU A 75 6.89 2.53 -12.82
CA LEU A 75 7.71 3.61 -13.38
C LEU A 75 8.20 4.59 -12.32
N LEU A 76 7.46 4.75 -11.21
CA LEU A 76 7.86 5.66 -10.14
C LEU A 76 8.97 5.09 -9.26
N TYR A 77 8.97 3.78 -9.02
CA TYR A 77 9.84 3.19 -7.99
C TYR A 77 10.85 2.19 -8.54
N ASP A 78 10.44 1.34 -9.47
CA ASP A 78 11.23 0.15 -9.81
C ASP A 78 12.45 0.42 -10.70
N TYR A 79 12.54 1.61 -11.28
CA TYR A 79 13.67 2.02 -12.10
C TYR A 79 14.67 2.90 -11.37
N ARG A 80 14.40 3.25 -10.12
CA ARG A 80 15.31 4.06 -9.31
C ARG A 80 16.40 3.18 -8.70
N PRO A 81 17.64 3.69 -8.53
CA PRO A 81 18.63 3.00 -7.73
C PRO A 81 18.10 2.73 -6.32
N GLY A 82 18.16 1.48 -5.88
CA GLY A 82 17.60 1.08 -4.57
C GLY A 82 16.08 1.00 -4.51
N ALA A 83 15.41 0.84 -5.64
CA ALA A 83 13.95 0.78 -5.72
C ALA A 83 13.33 -0.30 -4.81
N ASN A 84 13.97 -1.47 -4.74
CA ASN A 84 13.51 -2.55 -3.88
C ASN A 84 13.61 -2.22 -2.39
N ARG A 85 14.42 -1.24 -2.05
CA ARG A 85 14.68 -0.89 -0.66
C ARG A 85 13.46 -0.31 0.04
N ILE A 86 12.63 0.43 -0.67
CA ILE A 86 11.40 1.00 -0.10
C ILE A 86 10.49 -0.11 0.40
N ASP A 87 10.27 -1.15 -0.41
CA ASP A 87 9.49 -2.31 -0.02
C ASP A 87 10.14 -3.07 1.14
N LEU A 88 11.44 -3.33 1.04
CA LEU A 88 12.19 -4.08 2.05
C LEU A 88 12.22 -3.36 3.40
N ASP A 89 12.43 -2.05 3.39
CA ASP A 89 12.45 -1.24 4.61
C ASP A 89 11.08 -1.28 5.31
N MET A 90 9.99 -1.19 4.54
CA MET A 90 8.66 -1.29 5.11
C MET A 90 8.39 -2.69 5.68
N LEU A 91 8.78 -3.75 4.96
CA LEU A 91 8.62 -5.12 5.45
C LEU A 91 9.42 -5.35 6.72
N GLN A 92 10.65 -4.84 6.79
CA GLN A 92 11.47 -4.94 7.98
C GLN A 92 10.83 -4.20 9.16
N ALA A 93 10.34 -3.00 8.92
CA ALA A 93 9.67 -2.20 9.95
C ALA A 93 8.44 -2.90 10.52
N LEU A 94 7.71 -3.63 9.69
CA LEU A 94 6.49 -4.34 10.07
C LEU A 94 6.73 -5.81 10.44
N ASN A 95 7.98 -6.28 10.37
CA ASN A 95 8.36 -7.67 10.63
C ASN A 95 7.60 -8.66 9.72
N LEU A 96 7.62 -8.38 8.42
CA LEU A 96 6.97 -9.19 7.39
C LEU A 96 7.96 -9.58 6.32
N ASN A 97 7.63 -10.65 5.58
CA ASN A 97 8.40 -11.13 4.42
C ASN A 97 7.48 -11.28 3.23
N PHE A 98 8.05 -11.33 2.03
CA PHE A 98 7.28 -11.64 0.83
C PHE A 98 6.63 -13.00 0.97
N GLY A 99 5.36 -13.10 0.60
CA GLY A 99 4.57 -14.31 0.73
C GLY A 99 3.82 -14.45 2.05
N ASP A 100 4.13 -13.60 3.03
CA ASP A 100 3.41 -13.62 4.29
C ASP A 100 1.96 -13.17 4.12
N GLU A 101 1.09 -13.72 4.96
CA GLU A 101 -0.30 -13.31 5.07
C GLU A 101 -0.53 -12.69 6.44
N ILE A 102 -1.30 -11.62 6.48
CA ILE A 102 -1.61 -10.91 7.71
C ILE A 102 -3.04 -10.38 7.62
N THR A 103 -3.76 -10.34 8.72
CA THR A 103 -5.09 -9.69 8.72
C THR A 103 -4.94 -8.17 8.71
N SER A 104 -5.94 -7.49 8.17
CA SER A 104 -5.97 -6.02 8.16
C SER A 104 -5.85 -5.43 9.56
N GLY A 105 -6.54 -6.03 10.53
CA GLY A 105 -6.48 -5.58 11.93
C GLY A 105 -5.09 -5.67 12.52
N GLU A 106 -4.40 -6.79 12.29
CA GLU A 106 -3.02 -6.98 12.76
C GLU A 106 -2.04 -6.05 12.05
N LEU A 107 -2.24 -5.85 10.74
CA LEU A 107 -1.39 -4.91 9.97
C LEU A 107 -1.50 -3.49 10.51
N LYS A 108 -2.72 -3.00 10.73
CA LYS A 108 -2.96 -1.67 11.29
C LYS A 108 -2.34 -1.52 12.68
N LYS A 109 -2.44 -2.57 13.51
CA LYS A 109 -1.81 -2.60 14.82
C LYS A 109 -0.31 -2.45 14.72
N ARG A 110 0.34 -3.19 13.84
CA ARG A 110 1.79 -3.11 13.62
C ARG A 110 2.22 -1.73 13.11
N ILE A 111 1.44 -1.13 12.21
CA ILE A 111 1.69 0.23 11.73
C ILE A 111 1.65 1.23 12.89
N LYS A 112 0.62 1.16 13.73
CA LYS A 112 0.49 2.04 14.89
C LYS A 112 1.65 1.86 15.88
N GLU A 113 1.99 0.64 16.18
CA GLU A 113 3.07 0.33 17.14
C GLU A 113 4.43 0.80 16.61
N ARG A 114 4.69 0.65 15.31
CA ARG A 114 5.98 0.98 14.72
C ARG A 114 6.16 2.47 14.46
N PHE A 115 5.13 3.12 13.95
CA PHE A 115 5.24 4.51 13.51
C PHE A 115 4.59 5.52 14.45
N GLY A 116 3.56 5.11 15.20
CA GLY A 116 2.83 6.01 16.08
C GLY A 116 2.21 7.16 15.29
N THR A 117 2.75 8.37 15.48
CA THR A 117 2.35 9.57 14.73
C THR A 117 3.44 10.07 13.78
N THR A 118 4.54 9.35 13.68
CA THR A 118 5.69 9.71 12.85
C THR A 118 5.65 8.95 11.53
N LEU A 119 5.62 9.68 10.42
CA LEU A 119 5.63 9.06 9.08
C LEU A 119 6.93 8.31 8.84
N PRO A 120 6.88 7.16 8.11
CA PRO A 120 8.10 6.47 7.72
C PRO A 120 8.96 7.32 6.78
N SER A 121 10.25 7.03 6.74
CA SER A 121 11.23 7.80 5.96
C SER A 121 10.89 7.85 4.46
N MET A 122 10.24 6.82 3.91
CA MET A 122 9.83 6.82 2.51
C MET A 122 8.89 7.98 2.15
N CYS A 123 8.12 8.48 3.12
CA CYS A 123 7.20 9.60 2.90
C CYS A 123 7.94 10.95 2.81
N SER A 124 9.20 11.00 3.25
CA SER A 124 10.07 12.18 3.15
C SER A 124 10.79 12.25 1.82
N PHE A 125 10.84 11.14 1.09
CA PHE A 125 11.53 11.02 -0.19
C PHE A 125 10.51 10.93 -1.29
N ASP A 126 10.12 12.06 -1.85
CA ASP A 126 9.48 12.14 -3.17
C ASP A 126 8.63 10.90 -3.53
N CYS A 127 7.61 10.61 -2.70
CA CYS A 127 6.78 9.44 -2.91
C CYS A 127 5.85 9.56 -4.13
N GLY A 128 5.82 10.75 -4.77
CA GLY A 128 4.97 11.02 -5.93
C GLY A 128 3.50 11.27 -5.59
N PHE A 129 3.13 11.09 -4.33
CA PHE A 129 1.75 11.24 -3.86
C PHE A 129 1.61 12.30 -2.78
N GLU A 130 2.61 13.17 -2.62
CA GLU A 130 2.65 14.16 -1.55
C GLU A 130 1.42 15.06 -1.51
N ASP A 131 0.93 15.46 -2.69
CA ASP A 131 -0.24 16.32 -2.81
C ASP A 131 -1.56 15.58 -2.61
N LEU A 132 -1.54 14.25 -2.65
CA LEU A 132 -2.72 13.38 -2.56
C LEU A 132 -2.80 12.64 -1.25
N CYS A 133 -1.66 12.49 -0.60
CA CYS A 133 -1.55 11.69 0.59
C CYS A 133 -1.64 12.57 1.82
N ASP A 134 -2.75 12.48 2.53
CA ASP A 134 -2.86 13.01 3.88
C ASP A 134 -2.44 11.91 4.86
N CYS A 135 -1.27 11.38 4.67
CA CYS A 135 -0.76 10.21 5.39
C CYS A 135 -0.62 10.46 6.88
N LYS A 136 -0.21 11.66 7.26
CA LYS A 136 -0.08 12.00 8.68
C LYS A 136 -1.44 11.95 9.37
N GLN A 137 -2.47 12.51 8.75
CA GLN A 137 -3.83 12.46 9.28
C GLN A 137 -4.37 11.03 9.26
N GLY A 138 -4.14 10.30 8.16
CA GLY A 138 -4.54 8.90 8.04
C GLY A 138 -3.90 8.01 9.10
N LEU A 139 -2.61 8.23 9.36
CA LEU A 139 -1.88 7.51 10.41
C LEU A 139 -2.48 7.78 11.79
N SER A 140 -2.84 9.02 12.07
CA SER A 140 -3.44 9.39 13.36
C SER A 140 -4.81 8.77 13.59
N LYS A 141 -5.49 8.36 12.53
CA LYS A 141 -6.84 7.75 12.59
C LYS A 141 -6.84 6.22 12.69
N LEU A 142 -5.68 5.60 12.59
CA LEU A 142 -5.60 4.14 12.66
C LEU A 142 -5.93 3.58 14.04
#